data_4590b153872e42787657e7fcceee8765
#
_entry.id   4590b153872e42787657e7fcceee8765
#
_cell.length_a   1.000
_cell.length_b   1.000
_cell.length_c   1.000
_cell.angle_alpha   90.00
_cell.angle_beta   90.00
_cell.angle_gamma   90.00
#
_symmetry.space_group_name_H-M   'P 1'
#
loop_
_entity.id
_entity.type
_entity.pdbx_description
1 polymer ?
#
loop_
_entity_poly.entity_id
_entity_poly.type
_entity_poly.pdbx_seq_one_letter_code
_entity_poly.pdbx_strand_id
1 'polypeptide(L)'
;DSTTAFGCFQEAETAMAAGKLVNNNLADAYQAWTTAPMIGDYKVFLNIPAMLIVVLVTWLAYIGIKESKKSTNFMVALKVAVILFVIGIGFFYVDTNNWAPFLPNGFSGVLRGVSAVFYAYIGFDAISTTAEECENPQRDLPKGMIYSLIICTVLYILIALVLTGMVNYSELKVDDPLAFVFERINKPWISYIISVSAVIATTSVLLVFQLGQPRIWMSMSRDGLLPKSFSKIHKKYQTPAFATIITGFLVGIPALFVDSSLVTDLTSIGTLFAFVLVCGGVLYLPKDENPTQKRFRIPYVNGKFIIPILVVVLTWFFSDFIGSKLNFSEGWESWKHHIPFYLFLIICIGSAILSFKNNFSIIPVLGLMSCFYLMTEIPVKNWLVFSIWLVVGLSIYFGYSYSRSKLNQPNNH
;
A
#
# COMPACT_ATOMS: atom_id res chain seq x y z
N ASP A 1 -1.92 9.04 -18.16
CA ASP A 1 -1.74 9.88 -16.97
C ASP A 1 -1.14 11.23 -17.39
N SER A 2 -1.78 12.37 -17.09
CA SER A 2 -1.35 13.68 -17.61
C SER A 2 0.03 14.10 -17.11
N THR A 3 0.37 13.79 -15.88
CA THR A 3 1.68 14.11 -15.27
C THR A 3 2.77 13.16 -15.76
N THR A 4 2.47 11.89 -15.86
CA THR A 4 3.39 10.87 -16.41
C THR A 4 3.56 11.08 -17.91
N ALA A 5 2.49 11.38 -18.65
CA ALA A 5 2.57 11.69 -20.07
C ALA A 5 3.38 12.98 -20.31
N PHE A 6 3.24 14.00 -19.47
CA PHE A 6 4.03 15.22 -19.55
C PHE A 6 5.50 14.97 -19.16
N GLY A 7 5.76 14.17 -18.14
CA GLY A 7 7.11 13.76 -17.76
C GLY A 7 7.79 12.96 -18.87
N CYS A 8 7.13 11.96 -19.42
CA CYS A 8 7.64 11.18 -20.55
C CYS A 8 7.81 12.06 -21.82
N PHE A 9 6.93 13.03 -22.04
CA PHE A 9 7.09 14.01 -23.12
C PHE A 9 8.36 14.84 -22.93
N GLN A 10 8.61 15.38 -21.73
CA GLN A 10 9.83 16.15 -21.43
C GLN A 10 11.09 15.29 -21.56
N GLU A 11 11.05 14.04 -21.09
CA GLU A 11 12.16 13.09 -21.25
C GLU A 11 12.41 12.77 -22.73
N ALA A 12 11.34 12.58 -23.52
CA ALA A 12 11.45 12.37 -24.96
C ALA A 12 12.01 13.59 -25.67
N GLU A 13 11.54 14.80 -25.33
CA GLU A 13 12.01 16.06 -25.90
C GLU A 13 13.48 16.30 -25.60
N THR A 14 13.90 16.07 -24.35
CA THR A 14 15.32 16.19 -23.95
C THR A 14 16.20 15.13 -24.59
N ALA A 15 15.72 13.90 -24.78
CA ALA A 15 16.43 12.84 -25.45
C ALA A 15 16.59 13.13 -26.96
N MET A 16 15.54 13.63 -27.61
CA MET A 16 15.57 14.04 -29.02
C MET A 16 16.50 15.23 -29.24
N ALA A 17 16.48 16.23 -28.35
CA ALA A 17 17.38 17.37 -28.40
C ALA A 17 18.84 16.98 -28.19
N ALA A 18 19.09 15.90 -27.42
CA ALA A 18 20.43 15.34 -27.20
C ALA A 18 20.88 14.35 -28.30
N GLY A 19 20.07 14.15 -29.37
CA GLY A 19 20.38 13.19 -30.45
C GLY A 19 20.41 11.72 -30.04
N LYS A 20 19.78 11.36 -28.90
CA LYS A 20 19.69 9.97 -28.43
C LYS A 20 18.52 9.26 -29.09
N LEU A 21 18.69 7.96 -29.37
CA LEU A 21 17.59 7.11 -29.82
C LEU A 21 16.51 7.05 -28.73
N VAL A 22 15.31 7.49 -29.08
CA VAL A 22 14.14 7.46 -28.18
C VAL A 22 13.53 6.07 -28.26
N ASN A 23 13.31 5.44 -27.10
CA ASN A 23 12.62 4.15 -27.02
C ASN A 23 11.16 4.31 -27.51
N ASN A 24 10.58 3.23 -28.11
CA ASN A 24 9.24 3.26 -28.68
C ASN A 24 8.19 3.80 -27.68
N ASN A 25 8.26 3.42 -26.41
CA ASN A 25 7.35 3.90 -25.37
C ASN A 25 7.43 5.43 -25.17
N LEU A 26 8.62 6.00 -25.23
CA LEU A 26 8.85 7.46 -25.13
C LEU A 26 8.37 8.19 -26.39
N ALA A 27 8.53 7.57 -27.57
CA ALA A 27 8.03 8.09 -28.82
C ALA A 27 6.49 8.10 -28.87
N ASP A 28 5.85 7.01 -28.38
CA ASP A 28 4.41 6.90 -28.28
C ASP A 28 3.84 7.93 -27.28
N ALA A 29 4.51 8.13 -26.14
CA ALA A 29 4.14 9.15 -25.15
C ALA A 29 4.27 10.57 -25.71
N TYR A 30 5.32 10.85 -26.48
CA TYR A 30 5.51 12.14 -27.19
C TYR A 30 4.39 12.37 -28.18
N GLN A 31 4.06 11.38 -29.02
CA GLN A 31 2.98 11.46 -29.98
C GLN A 31 1.62 11.64 -29.30
N ALA A 32 1.34 10.86 -28.25
CA ALA A 32 0.11 10.98 -27.47
C ALA A 32 -0.05 12.36 -26.83
N TRP A 33 1.02 12.95 -26.32
CA TRP A 33 1.00 14.29 -25.74
C TRP A 33 0.80 15.37 -26.79
N THR A 34 1.45 15.25 -27.96
CA THR A 34 1.33 16.24 -29.05
C THR A 34 -0.03 16.21 -29.69
N THR A 35 -0.67 15.04 -29.81
CA THR A 35 -1.98 14.84 -30.42
C THR A 35 -3.15 14.97 -29.44
N ALA A 36 -2.88 15.16 -28.14
CA ALA A 36 -3.92 15.25 -27.11
C ALA A 36 -4.89 16.41 -27.39
N PRO A 37 -6.21 16.21 -27.24
CA PRO A 37 -7.19 17.26 -27.44
C PRO A 37 -7.02 18.40 -26.44
N MET A 38 -7.19 19.64 -26.90
CA MET A 38 -7.10 20.85 -26.06
C MET A 38 -8.51 21.33 -25.70
N ILE A 39 -8.72 21.66 -24.44
CA ILE A 39 -9.91 22.39 -23.97
C ILE A 39 -9.42 23.71 -23.37
N GLY A 40 -9.55 24.81 -24.12
CA GLY A 40 -8.90 26.08 -23.80
C GLY A 40 -7.37 25.94 -23.90
N ASP A 41 -6.65 26.39 -22.86
CA ASP A 41 -5.19 26.30 -22.78
C ASP A 41 -4.67 24.98 -22.14
N TYR A 42 -5.58 24.06 -21.78
CA TYR A 42 -5.21 22.82 -21.10
C TYR A 42 -5.36 21.61 -22.02
N LYS A 43 -4.30 20.76 -22.07
CA LYS A 43 -4.39 19.47 -22.71
C LYS A 43 -5.13 18.48 -21.80
N VAL A 44 -6.12 17.80 -22.36
CA VAL A 44 -6.93 16.82 -21.62
C VAL A 44 -6.41 15.43 -21.93
N PHE A 45 -5.90 14.77 -20.90
CA PHE A 45 -5.41 13.41 -20.96
C PHE A 45 -6.26 12.54 -20.03
N LEU A 46 -7.07 11.64 -20.60
CA LEU A 46 -7.99 10.79 -19.85
C LEU A 46 -7.60 9.33 -19.98
N ASN A 47 -7.42 8.65 -18.86
CA ASN A 47 -7.23 7.20 -18.85
C ASN A 47 -8.58 6.47 -18.96
N ILE A 48 -9.16 6.48 -20.18
CA ILE A 48 -10.46 5.87 -20.48
C ILE A 48 -10.47 4.35 -20.18
N PRO A 49 -9.43 3.56 -20.53
CA PRO A 49 -9.41 2.14 -20.17
C PRO A 49 -9.52 1.88 -18.66
N ALA A 50 -8.82 2.68 -17.84
CA ALA A 50 -8.90 2.56 -16.38
C ALA A 50 -10.32 2.84 -15.88
N MET A 51 -10.97 3.89 -16.38
CA MET A 51 -12.37 4.21 -16.03
C MET A 51 -13.32 3.08 -16.43
N LEU A 52 -13.17 2.51 -17.63
CA LEU A 52 -14.02 1.41 -18.12
C LEU A 52 -13.90 0.18 -17.22
N ILE A 53 -12.69 -0.19 -16.79
CA ILE A 53 -12.48 -1.31 -15.87
C ILE A 53 -13.15 -1.02 -14.52
N VAL A 54 -13.00 0.18 -13.97
CA VAL A 54 -13.65 0.57 -12.71
C VAL A 54 -15.17 0.50 -12.82
N VAL A 55 -15.75 1.00 -13.91
CA VAL A 55 -17.20 0.93 -14.16
C VAL A 55 -17.68 -0.52 -14.25
N LEU A 56 -16.96 -1.37 -14.99
CA LEU A 56 -17.28 -2.78 -15.14
C LEU A 56 -17.22 -3.49 -13.78
N VAL A 57 -16.14 -3.31 -13.02
CA VAL A 57 -15.97 -3.97 -11.72
C VAL A 57 -16.98 -3.44 -10.70
N THR A 58 -17.30 -2.13 -10.73
CA THR A 58 -18.36 -1.54 -9.89
C THR A 58 -19.74 -2.14 -10.23
N TRP A 59 -20.04 -2.32 -11.51
CA TRP A 59 -21.28 -2.97 -11.96
C TRP A 59 -21.37 -4.43 -11.50
N LEU A 60 -20.26 -5.18 -11.61
CA LEU A 60 -20.18 -6.55 -11.10
C LEU A 60 -20.40 -6.61 -9.58
N ALA A 61 -19.77 -5.70 -8.83
CA ALA A 61 -19.94 -5.58 -7.38
C ALA A 61 -21.36 -5.17 -6.99
N TYR A 62 -22.02 -4.30 -7.78
CA TYR A 62 -23.41 -3.87 -7.59
C TYR A 62 -24.39 -5.04 -7.72
N ILE A 63 -24.24 -5.88 -8.75
CA ILE A 63 -25.09 -7.07 -8.96
C ILE A 63 -24.82 -8.12 -7.87
N GLY A 64 -23.69 -8.03 -7.17
CA GLY A 64 -23.38 -8.97 -6.10
C GLY A 64 -23.00 -10.33 -6.65
N ILE A 65 -22.07 -10.35 -7.59
CA ILE A 65 -21.48 -11.61 -8.03
C ILE A 65 -20.90 -12.28 -6.80
N LYS A 66 -21.57 -13.34 -6.36
CA LYS A 66 -21.01 -14.25 -5.38
C LYS A 66 -19.82 -14.91 -6.07
N GLU A 67 -18.61 -14.41 -5.83
CA GLU A 67 -17.44 -15.14 -6.25
C GLU A 67 -17.55 -16.55 -5.70
N SER A 68 -17.65 -17.51 -6.62
CA SER A 68 -17.59 -18.88 -6.21
C SER A 68 -16.24 -19.12 -5.55
N LYS A 69 -16.22 -19.64 -4.31
CA LYS A 69 -14.99 -20.03 -3.61
C LYS A 69 -14.03 -20.81 -4.53
N LYS A 70 -14.57 -21.59 -5.47
CA LYS A 70 -13.77 -22.29 -6.48
C LYS A 70 -13.10 -21.36 -7.47
N SER A 71 -13.79 -20.31 -7.93
CA SER A 71 -13.25 -19.34 -8.88
C SER A 71 -12.12 -18.51 -8.24
N THR A 72 -12.34 -18.02 -7.04
CA THR A 72 -11.31 -17.27 -6.29
C THR A 72 -10.08 -18.12 -6.00
N ASN A 73 -10.28 -19.35 -5.53
CA ASN A 73 -9.16 -20.28 -5.29
C ASN A 73 -8.41 -20.61 -6.58
N PHE A 74 -9.10 -20.79 -7.72
CA PHE A 74 -8.48 -21.03 -9.01
C PHE A 74 -7.63 -19.82 -9.46
N MET A 75 -8.15 -18.59 -9.32
CA MET A 75 -7.38 -17.38 -9.66
C MET A 75 -6.13 -17.23 -8.79
N VAL A 76 -6.25 -17.50 -7.48
CA VAL A 76 -5.09 -17.47 -6.57
C VAL A 76 -4.08 -18.54 -6.93
N ALA A 77 -4.52 -19.77 -7.20
CA ALA A 77 -3.65 -20.86 -7.61
C ALA A 77 -2.93 -20.54 -8.94
N LEU A 78 -3.63 -19.94 -9.91
CA LEU A 78 -3.04 -19.50 -11.17
C LEU A 78 -1.94 -18.46 -10.95
N LYS A 79 -2.18 -17.44 -10.11
CA LYS A 79 -1.19 -16.41 -9.78
C LYS A 79 0.07 -17.00 -9.16
N VAL A 80 -0.10 -17.86 -8.17
CA VAL A 80 1.02 -18.53 -7.51
C VAL A 80 1.77 -19.44 -8.49
N ALA A 81 1.05 -20.18 -9.35
CA ALA A 81 1.67 -21.03 -10.36
C ALA A 81 2.51 -20.23 -11.36
N VAL A 82 2.04 -19.07 -11.81
CA VAL A 82 2.82 -18.19 -12.72
C VAL A 82 4.06 -17.64 -12.03
N ILE A 83 3.96 -17.21 -10.76
CA ILE A 83 5.13 -16.74 -10.01
C ILE A 83 6.16 -17.86 -9.85
N LEU A 84 5.73 -19.06 -9.47
CA LEU A 84 6.62 -20.21 -9.35
C LEU A 84 7.24 -20.63 -10.69
N PHE A 85 6.47 -20.51 -11.77
CA PHE A 85 6.94 -20.75 -13.14
C PHE A 85 8.04 -19.74 -13.53
N VAL A 86 7.83 -18.45 -13.25
CA VAL A 86 8.84 -17.40 -13.49
C VAL A 86 10.09 -17.65 -12.67
N ILE A 87 9.96 -17.97 -11.38
CA ILE A 87 11.10 -18.30 -10.51
C ILE A 87 11.83 -19.53 -11.04
N GLY A 88 11.10 -20.61 -11.39
CA GLY A 88 11.68 -21.87 -11.86
C GLY A 88 12.45 -21.72 -13.17
N ILE A 89 11.86 -21.07 -14.17
CA ILE A 89 12.53 -20.83 -15.45
C ILE A 89 13.64 -19.79 -15.29
N GLY A 90 13.36 -18.68 -14.61
CA GLY A 90 14.33 -17.61 -14.45
C GLY A 90 15.60 -18.05 -13.74
N PHE A 91 15.51 -19.00 -12.82
CA PHE A 91 16.66 -19.54 -12.09
C PHE A 91 17.76 -20.08 -13.02
N PHE A 92 17.40 -20.64 -14.17
CA PHE A 92 18.37 -21.15 -15.17
C PHE A 92 19.11 -20.06 -15.95
N TYR A 93 18.64 -18.82 -15.86
CA TYR A 93 19.21 -17.65 -16.55
C TYR A 93 19.88 -16.66 -15.58
N VAL A 94 20.04 -17.03 -14.31
CA VAL A 94 20.69 -16.20 -13.30
C VAL A 94 22.18 -16.15 -13.55
N ASP A 95 22.72 -14.94 -13.68
CA ASP A 95 24.17 -14.65 -13.62
C ASP A 95 24.46 -13.97 -12.29
N THR A 96 25.25 -14.63 -11.44
CA THR A 96 25.60 -14.11 -10.10
C THR A 96 26.45 -12.83 -10.14
N ASN A 97 27.08 -12.51 -11.28
CA ASN A 97 27.80 -11.26 -11.47
C ASN A 97 26.88 -10.03 -11.41
N ASN A 98 25.59 -10.18 -11.76
CA ASN A 98 24.61 -9.10 -11.66
C ASN A 98 24.34 -8.66 -10.22
N TRP A 99 24.68 -9.48 -9.22
CA TRP A 99 24.54 -9.14 -7.80
C TRP A 99 25.78 -8.41 -7.23
N ALA A 100 26.80 -8.17 -8.03
CA ALA A 100 28.01 -7.48 -7.57
C ALA A 100 28.05 -6.02 -8.09
N PRO A 101 28.13 -4.99 -7.21
CA PRO A 101 28.11 -5.08 -5.73
C PRO A 101 26.72 -5.32 -5.16
N PHE A 102 26.58 -6.16 -4.11
CA PHE A 102 25.28 -6.53 -3.54
C PHE A 102 24.53 -5.33 -2.91
N LEU A 103 25.24 -4.34 -2.41
CA LEU A 103 24.71 -3.11 -1.81
C LEU A 103 25.23 -1.87 -2.55
N PRO A 104 24.82 -1.63 -3.81
CA PRO A 104 25.36 -0.54 -4.63
C PRO A 104 25.09 0.85 -4.03
N ASN A 105 23.95 1.02 -3.34
CA ASN A 105 23.55 2.26 -2.69
C ASN A 105 23.73 2.24 -1.16
N GLY A 106 24.50 1.28 -0.65
CA GLY A 106 24.71 1.09 0.78
C GLY A 106 23.43 0.75 1.56
N PHE A 107 23.54 0.74 2.88
CA PHE A 107 22.43 0.39 3.76
C PHE A 107 21.29 1.42 3.72
N SER A 108 21.58 2.69 3.47
CA SER A 108 20.57 3.74 3.31
C SER A 108 19.66 3.49 2.10
N GLY A 109 20.21 2.91 1.01
CA GLY A 109 19.42 2.48 -0.14
C GLY A 109 18.45 1.36 0.19
N VAL A 110 18.87 0.39 1.02
CA VAL A 110 18.00 -0.68 1.52
C VAL A 110 16.84 -0.10 2.33
N LEU A 111 17.12 0.81 3.24
CA LEU A 111 16.09 1.43 4.09
C LEU A 111 15.04 2.20 3.28
N ARG A 112 15.46 2.90 2.23
CA ARG A 112 14.52 3.53 1.28
C ARG A 112 13.68 2.49 0.53
N GLY A 113 14.31 1.40 0.09
CA GLY A 113 13.63 0.29 -0.58
C GLY A 113 12.54 -0.37 0.28
N VAL A 114 12.78 -0.49 1.60
CA VAL A 114 11.79 -1.07 2.54
C VAL A 114 10.47 -0.30 2.52
N SER A 115 10.50 1.03 2.47
CA SER A 115 9.27 1.84 2.40
C SER A 115 8.52 1.62 1.08
N ALA A 116 9.22 1.57 -0.05
CA ALA A 116 8.62 1.32 -1.35
C ALA A 116 8.01 -0.09 -1.42
N VAL A 117 8.72 -1.10 -0.91
CA VAL A 117 8.25 -2.50 -0.88
C VAL A 117 7.05 -2.69 0.05
N PHE A 118 6.86 -1.86 1.06
CA PHE A 118 5.70 -1.93 1.97
C PHE A 118 4.38 -1.94 1.20
N TYR A 119 4.27 -1.15 0.13
CA TYR A 119 3.06 -1.13 -0.70
C TYR A 119 2.68 -2.52 -1.24
N ALA A 120 3.66 -3.35 -1.58
CA ALA A 120 3.43 -4.71 -2.07
C ALA A 120 2.84 -5.65 -1.01
N TYR A 121 2.91 -5.30 0.26
CA TYR A 121 2.30 -6.06 1.37
C TYR A 121 0.90 -5.57 1.74
N ILE A 122 0.45 -4.41 1.26
CA ILE A 122 -0.89 -3.88 1.54
C ILE A 122 -1.94 -4.86 1.02
N GLY A 123 -2.91 -5.17 1.86
CA GLY A 123 -4.01 -6.09 1.55
C GLY A 123 -4.12 -7.28 2.51
N PHE A 124 -3.06 -7.60 3.29
CA PHE A 124 -3.19 -8.62 4.34
C PHE A 124 -4.20 -8.22 5.43
N ASP A 125 -4.35 -6.92 5.65
CA ASP A 125 -5.31 -6.31 6.56
C ASP A 125 -6.76 -6.41 6.04
N ALA A 126 -6.96 -6.48 4.72
CA ALA A 126 -8.27 -6.68 4.11
C ALA A 126 -8.94 -8.00 4.56
N ILE A 127 -8.16 -9.01 4.99
CA ILE A 127 -8.68 -10.23 5.60
C ILE A 127 -9.55 -9.91 6.82
N SER A 128 -9.23 -8.86 7.58
CA SER A 128 -10.01 -8.45 8.75
C SER A 128 -11.44 -8.02 8.41
N THR A 129 -11.68 -7.52 7.19
CA THR A 129 -13.02 -7.09 6.74
C THR A 129 -13.97 -8.27 6.54
N THR A 130 -13.45 -9.50 6.43
CA THR A 130 -14.22 -10.74 6.30
C THR A 130 -14.53 -11.41 7.63
N ALA A 131 -14.28 -10.73 8.75
CA ALA A 131 -14.47 -11.27 10.10
C ALA A 131 -15.91 -11.73 10.36
N GLU A 132 -16.92 -11.02 9.83
CA GLU A 132 -18.33 -11.37 9.97
C GLU A 132 -18.72 -12.62 9.14
N GLU A 133 -17.94 -12.99 8.14
CA GLU A 133 -18.18 -14.14 7.25
C GLU A 133 -17.38 -15.39 7.67
N CYS A 134 -16.49 -15.25 8.66
CA CYS A 134 -15.60 -16.32 9.12
C CYS A 134 -16.25 -17.12 10.27
N GLU A 135 -16.24 -18.44 10.19
CA GLU A 135 -16.81 -19.31 11.24
C GLU A 135 -16.06 -19.16 12.57
N ASN A 136 -14.74 -19.08 12.55
CA ASN A 136 -13.87 -18.95 13.72
C ASN A 136 -12.89 -17.77 13.58
N PRO A 137 -13.37 -16.50 13.56
CA PRO A 137 -12.54 -15.35 13.25
C PRO A 137 -11.34 -15.18 14.18
N GLN A 138 -11.51 -15.45 15.49
CA GLN A 138 -10.44 -15.32 16.49
C GLN A 138 -9.26 -16.27 16.28
N ARG A 139 -9.47 -17.38 15.59
CA ARG A 139 -8.43 -18.38 15.29
C ARG A 139 -7.92 -18.25 13.87
N ASP A 140 -8.83 -18.10 12.90
CA ASP A 140 -8.50 -18.30 11.49
C ASP A 140 -8.00 -17.03 10.83
N LEU A 141 -8.48 -15.82 11.22
CA LEU A 141 -7.97 -14.56 10.71
C LEU A 141 -6.49 -14.32 11.05
N PRO A 142 -6.03 -14.43 12.32
CA PRO A 142 -4.62 -14.24 12.64
C PRO A 142 -3.71 -15.22 11.91
N LYS A 143 -4.14 -16.49 11.78
CA LYS A 143 -3.38 -17.51 11.05
C LYS A 143 -3.31 -17.18 9.56
N GLY A 144 -4.44 -16.80 8.96
CA GLY A 144 -4.51 -16.39 7.56
C GLY A 144 -3.57 -15.23 7.26
N MET A 145 -3.59 -14.18 8.10
CA MET A 145 -2.70 -13.04 7.96
C MET A 145 -1.22 -13.43 8.06
N ILE A 146 -0.83 -14.18 9.10
CA ILE A 146 0.56 -14.56 9.33
C ILE A 146 1.08 -15.47 8.20
N TYR A 147 0.30 -16.49 7.80
CA TYR A 147 0.72 -17.41 6.75
C TYR A 147 0.81 -16.71 5.39
N SER A 148 -0.13 -15.82 5.05
CA SER A 148 -0.05 -15.06 3.81
C SER A 148 1.20 -14.17 3.76
N LEU A 149 1.53 -13.47 4.87
CA LEU A 149 2.74 -12.66 4.95
C LEU A 149 4.01 -13.50 4.77
N ILE A 150 4.11 -14.66 5.44
CA ILE A 150 5.29 -15.54 5.32
C ILE A 150 5.43 -16.05 3.88
N ILE A 151 4.35 -16.55 3.28
CA ILE A 151 4.36 -17.09 1.91
C ILE A 151 4.74 -15.98 0.92
N CYS A 152 4.10 -14.80 1.01
CA CYS A 152 4.41 -13.68 0.14
C CYS A 152 5.86 -13.22 0.30
N THR A 153 6.39 -13.15 1.53
CA THR A 153 7.78 -12.75 1.77
C THR A 153 8.76 -13.72 1.11
N VAL A 154 8.55 -15.03 1.24
CA VAL A 154 9.40 -16.03 0.59
C VAL A 154 9.34 -15.89 -0.93
N LEU A 155 8.14 -15.74 -1.50
CA LEU A 155 7.98 -15.56 -2.95
C LEU A 155 8.62 -14.26 -3.45
N TYR A 156 8.48 -13.15 -2.71
CA TYR A 156 9.09 -11.86 -3.06
C TYR A 156 10.62 -11.91 -3.03
N ILE A 157 11.21 -12.57 -2.03
CA ILE A 157 12.65 -12.75 -1.97
C ILE A 157 13.13 -13.58 -3.17
N LEU A 158 12.49 -14.71 -3.44
CA LEU A 158 12.88 -15.58 -4.54
C LEU A 158 12.78 -14.89 -5.91
N ILE A 159 11.66 -14.19 -6.17
CA ILE A 159 11.47 -13.51 -7.45
C ILE A 159 12.43 -12.33 -7.60
N ALA A 160 12.68 -11.57 -6.52
CA ALA A 160 13.65 -10.46 -6.55
C ALA A 160 15.06 -10.96 -6.85
N LEU A 161 15.50 -12.04 -6.22
CA LEU A 161 16.79 -12.66 -6.49
C LEU A 161 16.91 -13.12 -7.94
N VAL A 162 15.88 -13.80 -8.46
CA VAL A 162 15.87 -14.27 -9.85
C VAL A 162 15.92 -13.11 -10.82
N LEU A 163 15.06 -12.11 -10.69
CA LEU A 163 15.01 -10.98 -11.62
C LEU A 163 16.32 -10.17 -11.63
N THR A 164 16.85 -9.84 -10.45
CA THR A 164 18.12 -9.11 -10.33
C THR A 164 19.33 -9.95 -10.74
N GLY A 165 19.21 -11.28 -10.71
CA GLY A 165 20.22 -12.18 -11.23
C GLY A 165 20.17 -12.35 -12.76
N MET A 166 18.97 -12.25 -13.36
CA MET A 166 18.83 -12.35 -14.82
C MET A 166 19.28 -11.09 -15.55
N VAL A 167 19.01 -9.91 -14.96
CA VAL A 167 19.29 -8.60 -15.55
C VAL A 167 19.79 -7.65 -14.45
N ASN A 168 20.66 -6.72 -14.80
CA ASN A 168 21.16 -5.73 -13.85
C ASN A 168 19.99 -4.90 -13.28
N TYR A 169 20.01 -4.66 -11.98
CA TYR A 169 18.93 -3.95 -11.28
C TYR A 169 18.63 -2.55 -11.87
N SER A 170 19.63 -1.88 -12.47
CA SER A 170 19.45 -0.56 -13.09
C SER A 170 18.55 -0.58 -14.33
N GLU A 171 18.44 -1.73 -15.00
CA GLU A 171 17.57 -1.93 -16.17
C GLU A 171 16.14 -2.29 -15.79
N LEU A 172 15.88 -2.68 -14.52
CA LEU A 172 14.57 -3.10 -14.03
C LEU A 172 13.61 -1.92 -13.72
N LYS A 173 14.03 -0.68 -13.95
CA LYS A 173 13.17 0.51 -13.80
C LYS A 173 12.24 0.66 -15.00
N VAL A 174 11.31 -0.27 -15.13
CA VAL A 174 10.28 -0.34 -16.20
C VAL A 174 8.92 -0.66 -15.58
N ASP A 175 7.83 -0.42 -16.33
CA ASP A 175 6.47 -0.61 -15.83
C ASP A 175 6.12 -2.07 -15.57
N ASP A 176 6.64 -3.01 -16.37
CA ASP A 176 6.46 -4.47 -16.21
C ASP A 176 7.83 -5.18 -16.16
N PRO A 177 8.52 -5.18 -15.02
CA PRO A 177 9.82 -5.80 -14.88
C PRO A 177 9.83 -7.31 -15.16
N LEU A 178 8.72 -8.00 -14.82
CA LEU A 178 8.61 -9.45 -15.01
C LEU A 178 8.60 -9.83 -16.49
N ALA A 179 7.81 -9.16 -17.30
CA ALA A 179 7.74 -9.40 -18.73
C ALA A 179 9.03 -8.94 -19.43
N PHE A 180 9.54 -7.77 -19.07
CA PHE A 180 10.77 -7.19 -19.62
C PHE A 180 11.97 -8.13 -19.54
N VAL A 181 12.19 -8.77 -18.39
CA VAL A 181 13.33 -9.69 -18.21
C VAL A 181 13.28 -10.85 -19.20
N PHE A 182 12.10 -11.41 -19.49
CA PHE A 182 11.95 -12.49 -20.46
C PHE A 182 12.05 -12.03 -21.91
N GLU A 183 11.68 -10.80 -22.23
CA GLU A 183 11.98 -10.18 -23.52
C GLU A 183 13.48 -10.02 -23.72
N ARG A 184 14.20 -9.56 -22.71
CA ARG A 184 15.65 -9.34 -22.73
C ARG A 184 16.44 -10.62 -23.02
N ILE A 185 15.96 -11.78 -22.57
CA ILE A 185 16.56 -13.10 -22.84
C ILE A 185 15.99 -13.78 -24.10
N ASN A 186 15.30 -13.03 -24.97
CA ASN A 186 14.69 -13.51 -26.21
C ASN A 186 13.66 -14.66 -26.02
N LYS A 187 12.81 -14.53 -25.00
CA LYS A 187 11.69 -15.45 -24.71
C LYS A 187 10.34 -14.72 -24.70
N PRO A 188 9.91 -14.09 -25.80
CA PRO A 188 8.72 -13.22 -25.82
C PRO A 188 7.41 -13.96 -25.53
N TRP A 189 7.33 -15.28 -25.77
CA TRP A 189 6.15 -16.06 -25.45
C TRP A 189 5.91 -16.16 -23.93
N ILE A 190 6.99 -16.19 -23.12
CA ILE A 190 6.88 -16.17 -21.65
C ILE A 190 6.42 -14.79 -21.18
N SER A 191 7.00 -13.72 -21.73
CA SER A 191 6.58 -12.35 -21.48
C SER A 191 5.07 -12.18 -21.72
N TYR A 192 4.54 -12.68 -22.82
CA TYR A 192 3.11 -12.64 -23.11
C TYR A 192 2.25 -13.36 -22.07
N ILE A 193 2.64 -14.56 -21.64
CA ILE A 193 1.92 -15.30 -20.57
C ILE A 193 1.93 -14.51 -19.26
N ILE A 194 3.06 -13.90 -18.91
CA ILE A 194 3.21 -13.09 -17.71
C ILE A 194 2.27 -11.89 -17.77
N SER A 195 2.29 -11.12 -18.86
CA SER A 195 1.46 -9.92 -19.02
C SER A 195 -0.04 -10.25 -18.96
N VAL A 196 -0.49 -11.30 -19.62
CA VAL A 196 -1.89 -11.76 -19.53
C VAL A 196 -2.26 -12.15 -18.09
N SER A 197 -1.36 -12.86 -17.41
CA SER A 197 -1.56 -13.26 -16.01
C SER A 197 -1.59 -12.06 -15.06
N ALA A 198 -0.77 -11.04 -15.32
CA ALA A 198 -0.76 -9.79 -14.54
C ALA A 198 -2.08 -9.04 -14.66
N VAL A 199 -2.68 -8.96 -15.85
CA VAL A 199 -4.01 -8.36 -16.07
C VAL A 199 -5.09 -9.10 -15.28
N ILE A 200 -5.09 -10.43 -15.32
CA ILE A 200 -6.05 -11.26 -14.56
C ILE A 200 -5.83 -11.05 -13.05
N ALA A 201 -4.56 -10.99 -12.61
CA ALA A 201 -4.19 -10.81 -11.23
C ALA A 201 -4.68 -9.48 -10.69
N THR A 202 -4.38 -8.37 -11.35
CA THR A 202 -4.78 -7.01 -10.95
C THR A 202 -6.30 -6.82 -10.98
N THR A 203 -6.98 -7.34 -12.00
CA THR A 203 -8.45 -7.27 -12.08
C THR A 203 -9.11 -7.98 -10.90
N SER A 204 -8.58 -9.13 -10.48
CA SER A 204 -9.13 -9.85 -9.34
C SER A 204 -8.92 -9.11 -8.01
N VAL A 205 -7.77 -8.45 -7.84
CA VAL A 205 -7.51 -7.60 -6.65
C VAL A 205 -8.44 -6.40 -6.63
N LEU A 206 -8.61 -5.72 -7.78
CA LEU A 206 -9.54 -4.60 -7.91
C LEU A 206 -10.97 -5.00 -7.51
N LEU A 207 -11.43 -6.19 -7.92
CA LEU A 207 -12.75 -6.69 -7.54
C LEU A 207 -12.87 -6.92 -6.03
N VAL A 208 -11.85 -7.50 -5.39
CA VAL A 208 -11.85 -7.72 -3.92
C VAL A 208 -11.95 -6.40 -3.17
N PHE A 209 -11.16 -5.38 -3.54
CA PHE A 209 -11.23 -4.07 -2.89
C PHE A 209 -12.56 -3.35 -3.17
N GLN A 210 -13.08 -3.47 -4.40
CA GLN A 210 -14.37 -2.88 -4.79
C GLN A 210 -15.57 -3.53 -4.07
N LEU A 211 -15.44 -4.77 -3.62
CA LEU A 211 -16.41 -5.43 -2.76
C LEU A 211 -16.21 -5.09 -1.28
N GLY A 212 -14.97 -4.95 -0.84
CA GLY A 212 -14.62 -4.71 0.56
C GLY A 212 -14.98 -3.30 1.04
N GLN A 213 -14.66 -2.27 0.27
CA GLN A 213 -14.87 -0.88 0.66
C GLN A 213 -16.34 -0.54 1.00
N PRO A 214 -17.35 -0.91 0.19
CA PRO A 214 -18.76 -0.68 0.53
C PRO A 214 -19.19 -1.38 1.83
N ARG A 215 -18.62 -2.53 2.15
CA ARG A 215 -18.92 -3.26 3.39
C ARG A 215 -18.38 -2.53 4.62
N ILE A 216 -17.17 -1.95 4.54
CA ILE A 216 -16.62 -1.10 5.60
C ILE A 216 -17.54 0.09 5.85
N TRP A 217 -17.97 0.79 4.80
CA TRP A 217 -18.87 1.93 4.93
C TRP A 217 -20.24 1.52 5.48
N MET A 218 -20.72 0.33 5.10
CA MET A 218 -21.97 -0.23 5.64
C MET A 218 -21.83 -0.46 7.16
N SER A 219 -20.74 -1.06 7.62
CA SER A 219 -20.44 -1.27 9.03
C SER A 219 -20.34 0.07 9.79
N MET A 220 -19.56 1.03 9.27
CA MET A 220 -19.48 2.38 9.85
C MET A 220 -20.87 3.05 9.96
N SER A 221 -21.74 2.88 8.96
CA SER A 221 -23.10 3.42 8.97
C SER A 221 -23.99 2.73 10.01
N ARG A 222 -23.83 1.41 10.22
CA ARG A 222 -24.51 0.66 11.28
C ARG A 222 -24.10 1.13 12.67
N ASP A 223 -22.83 1.56 12.84
CA ASP A 223 -22.29 2.09 14.09
C ASP A 223 -22.63 3.58 14.31
N GLY A 224 -23.35 4.20 13.36
CA GLY A 224 -23.78 5.59 13.43
C GLY A 224 -22.73 6.62 12.93
N LEU A 225 -21.60 6.14 12.42
CA LEU A 225 -20.49 7.00 11.94
C LEU A 225 -20.76 7.61 10.56
N LEU A 226 -21.63 6.99 9.74
CA LEU A 226 -22.02 7.47 8.43
C LEU A 226 -23.56 7.52 8.30
N PRO A 227 -24.09 8.29 7.33
CA PRO A 227 -25.53 8.33 7.05
C PRO A 227 -26.13 6.94 6.79
N LYS A 228 -27.36 6.73 7.25
CA LYS A 228 -28.10 5.45 7.09
C LYS A 228 -28.24 4.97 5.63
N SER A 229 -28.02 5.84 4.65
CA SER A 229 -28.03 5.48 3.22
C SER A 229 -26.94 4.45 2.87
N PHE A 230 -25.78 4.51 3.54
CA PHE A 230 -24.68 3.57 3.32
C PHE A 230 -24.94 2.16 3.85
N SER A 231 -25.86 2.00 4.82
CA SER A 231 -26.24 0.69 5.37
C SER A 231 -27.42 0.04 4.66
N LYS A 232 -28.05 0.72 3.68
CA LYS A 232 -29.16 0.16 2.93
C LYS A 232 -28.71 -0.93 1.98
N ILE A 233 -29.33 -2.13 2.14
CA ILE A 233 -29.10 -3.28 1.27
C ILE A 233 -30.14 -3.28 0.15
N HIS A 234 -29.69 -3.52 -1.08
CA HIS A 234 -30.56 -3.62 -2.25
C HIS A 234 -31.45 -4.87 -2.18
N LYS A 235 -32.77 -4.73 -2.37
CA LYS A 235 -33.75 -5.82 -2.17
C LYS A 235 -33.46 -7.05 -3.03
N LYS A 236 -33.09 -6.87 -4.30
CA LYS A 236 -32.84 -7.95 -5.26
C LYS A 236 -31.45 -8.54 -5.15
N TYR A 237 -30.42 -7.69 -5.09
CA TYR A 237 -29.02 -8.13 -5.19
C TYR A 237 -28.36 -8.40 -3.83
N GLN A 238 -28.99 -7.99 -2.73
CA GLN A 238 -28.49 -8.14 -1.35
C GLN A 238 -27.10 -7.51 -1.14
N THR A 239 -26.83 -6.42 -1.85
CA THR A 239 -25.56 -5.66 -1.81
C THR A 239 -25.80 -4.26 -1.24
N PRO A 240 -24.80 -3.59 -0.66
CA PRO A 240 -24.88 -2.19 -0.24
C PRO A 240 -24.78 -1.26 -1.46
N ALA A 241 -25.81 -1.25 -2.30
CA ALA A 241 -25.81 -0.64 -3.63
C ALA A 241 -25.39 0.84 -3.63
N PHE A 242 -25.90 1.65 -2.68
CA PHE A 242 -25.52 3.05 -2.57
C PHE A 242 -24.02 3.23 -2.29
N ALA A 243 -23.48 2.48 -1.31
CA ALA A 243 -22.08 2.52 -0.98
C ALA A 243 -21.21 2.06 -2.16
N THR A 244 -21.63 1.01 -2.90
CA THR A 244 -20.91 0.50 -4.09
C THR A 244 -20.84 1.55 -5.19
N ILE A 245 -21.92 2.26 -5.49
CA ILE A 245 -21.94 3.32 -6.50
C ILE A 245 -20.99 4.47 -6.10
N ILE A 246 -21.10 4.92 -4.84
CA ILE A 246 -20.20 6.00 -4.34
C ILE A 246 -18.74 5.58 -4.39
N THR A 247 -18.43 4.33 -4.03
CA THR A 247 -17.04 3.80 -4.19
C THR A 247 -16.59 3.86 -5.65
N GLY A 248 -17.46 3.42 -6.59
CA GLY A 248 -17.16 3.48 -8.02
C GLY A 248 -16.84 4.89 -8.51
N PHE A 249 -17.59 5.90 -8.07
CA PHE A 249 -17.31 7.31 -8.41
C PHE A 249 -16.01 7.80 -7.78
N LEU A 250 -15.77 7.52 -6.50
CA LEU A 250 -14.57 7.94 -5.79
C LEU A 250 -13.28 7.29 -6.31
N VAL A 251 -13.38 6.12 -6.91
CA VAL A 251 -12.25 5.44 -7.55
C VAL A 251 -12.14 5.84 -9.02
N GLY A 252 -13.26 5.84 -9.76
CA GLY A 252 -13.27 6.05 -11.21
C GLY A 252 -12.89 7.46 -11.63
N ILE A 253 -13.35 8.49 -10.91
CA ILE A 253 -12.99 9.88 -11.26
C ILE A 253 -11.49 10.13 -11.07
N PRO A 254 -10.85 9.83 -9.93
CA PRO A 254 -9.41 9.96 -9.81
C PRO A 254 -8.62 9.10 -10.81
N ALA A 255 -9.08 7.89 -11.14
CA ALA A 255 -8.42 7.02 -12.11
C ALA A 255 -8.29 7.64 -13.51
N LEU A 256 -9.09 8.65 -13.84
CA LEU A 256 -8.99 9.37 -15.12
C LEU A 256 -7.80 10.35 -15.17
N PHE A 257 -7.43 10.95 -14.01
CA PHE A 257 -6.57 12.14 -13.98
C PHE A 257 -5.35 12.01 -13.08
N VAL A 258 -5.42 11.13 -12.05
CA VAL A 258 -4.43 11.06 -10.99
C VAL A 258 -3.33 10.08 -11.35
N ASP A 259 -2.09 10.50 -11.10
CA ASP A 259 -0.91 9.67 -11.28
C ASP A 259 -0.92 8.46 -10.32
N SER A 260 -0.54 7.30 -10.83
CA SER A 260 -0.47 6.06 -10.08
C SER A 260 0.52 6.12 -8.91
N SER A 261 1.63 6.85 -9.05
CA SER A 261 2.62 7.02 -7.99
C SER A 261 2.04 7.79 -6.79
N LEU A 262 1.28 8.86 -7.05
CA LEU A 262 0.61 9.61 -6.01
C LEU A 262 -0.42 8.75 -5.26
N VAL A 263 -1.22 7.95 -5.98
CA VAL A 263 -2.21 7.06 -5.37
C VAL A 263 -1.53 5.99 -4.51
N THR A 264 -0.42 5.42 -4.99
CA THR A 264 0.38 4.43 -4.27
C THR A 264 0.91 5.00 -2.95
N ASP A 265 1.48 6.21 -2.99
CA ASP A 265 2.03 6.87 -1.82
C ASP A 265 0.92 7.27 -0.82
N LEU A 266 -0.23 7.77 -1.30
CA LEU A 266 -1.37 8.10 -0.44
C LEU A 266 -1.99 6.85 0.19
N THR A 267 -2.02 5.74 -0.52
CA THR A 267 -2.47 4.45 0.02
C THR A 267 -1.51 3.98 1.11
N SER A 268 -0.20 4.07 0.86
CA SER A 268 0.84 3.68 1.82
C SER A 268 0.77 4.52 3.10
N ILE A 269 0.72 5.86 2.99
CA ILE A 269 0.66 6.72 4.17
C ILE A 269 -0.63 6.53 4.97
N GLY A 270 -1.77 6.36 4.29
CA GLY A 270 -3.06 6.11 4.93
C GLY A 270 -3.09 4.79 5.69
N THR A 271 -2.58 3.72 5.09
CA THR A 271 -2.51 2.39 5.70
C THR A 271 -1.52 2.37 6.87
N LEU A 272 -0.32 2.96 6.71
CA LEU A 272 0.66 3.07 7.79
C LEU A 272 0.09 3.87 8.97
N PHE A 273 -0.61 4.97 8.70
CA PHE A 273 -1.26 5.76 9.75
C PHE A 273 -2.35 4.96 10.48
N ALA A 274 -3.15 4.17 9.78
CA ALA A 274 -4.12 3.26 10.40
C ALA A 274 -3.43 2.25 11.30
N PHE A 275 -2.30 1.67 10.88
CA PHE A 275 -1.52 0.74 11.69
C PHE A 275 -0.90 1.42 12.92
N VAL A 276 -0.46 2.66 12.80
CA VAL A 276 -0.03 3.48 13.96
C VAL A 276 -1.13 3.60 14.99
N LEU A 277 -2.37 3.91 14.53
CA LEU A 277 -3.52 4.02 15.43
C LEU A 277 -3.86 2.68 16.09
N VAL A 278 -3.81 1.57 15.34
CA VAL A 278 -4.05 0.23 15.88
C VAL A 278 -2.97 -0.15 16.89
N CYS A 279 -1.70 0.00 16.54
CA CYS A 279 -0.58 -0.31 17.45
C CYS A 279 -0.64 0.55 18.72
N GLY A 280 -0.92 1.85 18.57
CA GLY A 280 -1.11 2.77 19.70
C GLY A 280 -2.31 2.38 20.57
N GLY A 281 -3.44 2.04 19.94
CA GLY A 281 -4.65 1.60 20.65
C GLY A 281 -4.43 0.34 21.48
N VAL A 282 -3.72 -0.65 20.92
CA VAL A 282 -3.41 -1.91 21.64
C VAL A 282 -2.58 -1.66 22.92
N LEU A 283 -1.74 -0.62 22.97
CA LEU A 283 -0.95 -0.29 24.16
C LEU A 283 -1.82 0.15 25.35
N TYR A 284 -3.00 0.72 25.07
CA TYR A 284 -3.92 1.24 26.09
C TYR A 284 -5.10 0.31 26.36
N LEU A 285 -5.23 -0.82 25.65
CA LEU A 285 -6.28 -1.79 25.93
C LEU A 285 -6.06 -2.41 27.34
N PRO A 286 -7.14 -2.53 28.15
CA PRO A 286 -7.07 -3.22 29.44
C PRO A 286 -6.54 -4.65 29.24
N LYS A 287 -5.67 -5.08 30.13
CA LYS A 287 -5.25 -6.47 30.19
C LYS A 287 -6.46 -7.31 30.58
N ASP A 288 -6.98 -8.10 29.64
CA ASP A 288 -8.14 -8.96 29.85
C ASP A 288 -7.78 -10.01 30.92
N GLU A 289 -8.37 -9.92 32.10
CA GLU A 289 -8.09 -10.81 33.24
C GLU A 289 -8.81 -12.18 33.14
N ASN A 290 -9.70 -12.35 32.14
CA ASN A 290 -10.49 -13.58 31.99
C ASN A 290 -9.76 -14.65 31.14
N PRO A 291 -9.16 -15.67 31.74
CA PRO A 291 -8.42 -16.73 31.04
C PRO A 291 -9.31 -17.72 30.27
N THR A 292 -10.64 -17.65 30.42
CA THR A 292 -11.58 -18.67 29.92
C THR A 292 -11.93 -18.49 28.43
N GLN A 293 -11.70 -17.34 27.83
CA GLN A 293 -11.95 -17.15 26.40
C GLN A 293 -10.70 -17.49 25.57
N LYS A 294 -10.80 -18.50 24.71
CA LYS A 294 -9.78 -18.86 23.70
C LYS A 294 -9.67 -17.78 22.60
N ARG A 295 -9.23 -16.56 22.96
CA ARG A 295 -8.95 -15.48 22.01
C ARG A 295 -7.49 -15.52 21.61
N PHE A 296 -7.20 -15.12 20.37
CA PHE A 296 -5.82 -14.87 19.95
C PHE A 296 -5.24 -13.74 20.81
N ARG A 297 -4.11 -13.99 21.44
CA ARG A 297 -3.39 -13.01 22.26
C ARG A 297 -2.01 -12.79 21.69
N ILE A 298 -1.65 -11.53 21.50
CA ILE A 298 -0.28 -11.17 21.17
C ILE A 298 0.59 -11.50 22.41
N PRO A 299 1.71 -12.23 22.24
CA PRO A 299 2.61 -12.51 23.36
C PRO A 299 3.04 -11.22 24.05
N TYR A 300 2.84 -11.13 25.34
CA TYR A 300 3.33 -10.00 26.12
C TYR A 300 4.81 -10.19 26.41
N VAL A 301 5.63 -9.32 25.82
CA VAL A 301 7.06 -9.24 26.12
C VAL A 301 7.31 -7.85 26.72
N ASN A 302 7.79 -7.80 27.94
CA ASN A 302 7.99 -6.54 28.63
C ASN A 302 9.07 -5.68 27.94
N GLY A 303 8.65 -4.54 27.40
CA GLY A 303 9.51 -3.58 26.70
C GLY A 303 10.21 -2.55 27.58
N LYS A 304 9.98 -2.58 28.91
CA LYS A 304 10.45 -1.54 29.85
C LYS A 304 11.90 -1.13 29.68
N PHE A 305 12.81 -2.09 29.60
CA PHE A 305 14.24 -1.85 29.42
C PHE A 305 14.67 -2.05 27.96
N ILE A 306 14.01 -2.98 27.25
CA ILE A 306 14.41 -3.37 25.90
C ILE A 306 14.20 -2.22 24.93
N ILE A 307 13.07 -1.52 24.98
CA ILE A 307 12.79 -0.42 24.06
C ILE A 307 13.74 0.78 24.24
N PRO A 308 13.96 1.32 25.46
CA PRO A 308 14.96 2.37 25.66
C PRO A 308 16.37 1.96 25.22
N ILE A 309 16.81 0.76 25.56
CA ILE A 309 18.13 0.25 25.12
C ILE A 309 18.19 0.17 23.59
N LEU A 310 17.17 -0.38 22.97
CA LEU A 310 17.08 -0.49 21.52
C LEU A 310 17.16 0.89 20.84
N VAL A 311 16.41 1.88 21.34
CA VAL A 311 16.43 3.25 20.82
C VAL A 311 17.83 3.85 20.93
N VAL A 312 18.51 3.70 22.08
CA VAL A 312 19.90 4.20 22.28
C VAL A 312 20.86 3.50 21.34
N VAL A 313 20.81 2.17 21.23
CA VAL A 313 21.67 1.37 20.35
C VAL A 313 21.45 1.76 18.88
N LEU A 314 20.22 1.88 18.42
CA LEU A 314 19.92 2.30 17.06
C LEU A 314 20.36 3.73 16.79
N THR A 315 20.14 4.65 17.72
CA THR A 315 20.62 6.04 17.59
C THR A 315 22.14 6.12 17.51
N TRP A 316 22.84 5.31 18.29
CA TRP A 316 24.30 5.24 18.24
C TRP A 316 24.80 4.60 16.92
N PHE A 317 24.19 3.48 16.50
CA PHE A 317 24.58 2.78 15.28
C PHE A 317 24.32 3.60 14.00
N PHE A 318 23.22 4.37 13.99
CA PHE A 318 22.84 5.23 12.87
C PHE A 318 23.19 6.72 13.10
N SER A 319 24.16 7.02 14.01
CA SER A 319 24.55 8.40 14.35
C SER A 319 24.94 9.24 13.14
N ASP A 320 25.70 8.69 12.19
CA ASP A 320 26.13 9.39 10.99
C ASP A 320 24.94 9.67 10.05
N PHE A 321 24.04 8.72 9.89
CA PHE A 321 22.81 8.89 9.10
C PHE A 321 21.89 9.93 9.75
N ILE A 322 21.70 9.88 11.06
CA ILE A 322 20.90 10.85 11.81
C ILE A 322 21.57 12.24 11.73
N GLY A 323 22.89 12.30 11.90
CA GLY A 323 23.65 13.55 11.82
C GLY A 323 23.56 14.20 10.44
N SER A 324 23.61 13.41 9.36
CA SER A 324 23.41 13.93 8.00
C SER A 324 22.03 14.54 7.79
N LYS A 325 20.99 13.97 8.40
CA LYS A 325 19.60 14.47 8.33
C LYS A 325 19.37 15.67 9.28
N LEU A 326 20.15 15.81 10.36
CA LEU A 326 20.07 16.92 11.32
C LEU A 326 20.90 18.15 10.91
N ASN A 327 21.52 18.13 9.75
CA ASN A 327 22.36 19.25 9.30
C ASN A 327 21.48 20.43 8.83
N PHE A 328 21.43 21.50 9.62
CA PHE A 328 20.59 22.69 9.38
C PHE A 328 21.22 23.72 8.40
N SER A 329 22.39 23.43 7.83
CA SER A 329 23.14 24.39 7.02
C SER A 329 22.57 24.66 5.62
N GLU A 330 21.66 23.82 5.13
CA GLU A 330 21.19 23.85 3.74
C GLU A 330 19.94 24.71 3.47
N GLY A 331 19.46 25.47 4.46
CA GLY A 331 18.30 26.37 4.32
C GLY A 331 16.93 25.69 4.48
N TRP A 332 15.86 26.52 4.50
CA TRP A 332 14.48 26.08 4.80
C TRP A 332 13.93 25.05 3.80
N GLU A 333 14.29 25.13 2.53
CA GLU A 333 13.80 24.21 1.49
C GLU A 333 14.27 22.76 1.73
N SER A 334 15.51 22.57 2.14
CA SER A 334 16.05 21.23 2.50
C SER A 334 15.45 20.75 3.82
N TRP A 335 15.32 21.64 4.79
CA TRP A 335 14.84 21.32 6.13
C TRP A 335 13.42 20.77 6.16
N LYS A 336 12.50 21.33 5.35
CA LYS A 336 11.10 20.86 5.29
C LYS A 336 10.99 19.37 4.88
N HIS A 337 11.92 18.86 4.07
CA HIS A 337 11.92 17.45 3.66
C HIS A 337 12.28 16.48 4.81
N HIS A 338 12.86 16.99 5.88
CA HIS A 338 13.23 16.19 7.05
C HIS A 338 12.23 16.26 8.21
N ILE A 339 11.15 17.06 8.10
CA ILE A 339 10.12 17.18 9.15
C ILE A 339 9.54 15.81 9.57
N PRO A 340 9.16 14.90 8.64
CA PRO A 340 8.67 13.58 9.05
C PRO A 340 9.67 12.78 9.86
N PHE A 341 10.96 12.91 9.55
CA PHE A 341 12.03 12.22 10.26
C PHE A 341 12.23 12.78 11.68
N TYR A 342 12.13 14.09 11.88
CA TYR A 342 12.17 14.69 13.22
C TYR A 342 10.99 14.25 14.08
N LEU A 343 9.79 14.20 13.47
CA LEU A 343 8.61 13.67 14.15
C LEU A 343 8.81 12.22 14.58
N PHE A 344 9.39 11.39 13.72
CA PHE A 344 9.75 10.01 14.03
C PHE A 344 10.71 9.92 15.23
N LEU A 345 11.77 10.73 15.29
CA LEU A 345 12.70 10.73 16.42
C LEU A 345 12.00 11.11 17.73
N ILE A 346 11.11 12.11 17.71
CA ILE A 346 10.32 12.51 18.88
C ILE A 346 9.45 11.34 19.35
N ILE A 347 8.82 10.63 18.43
CA ILE A 347 7.97 9.46 18.74
C ILE A 347 8.81 8.31 19.30
N CYS A 348 10.01 8.06 18.76
CA CYS A 348 10.92 7.04 19.30
C CYS A 348 11.31 7.35 20.74
N ILE A 349 11.70 8.58 21.04
CA ILE A 349 12.05 9.02 22.39
C ILE A 349 10.83 8.94 23.32
N GLY A 350 9.68 9.44 22.87
CA GLY A 350 8.42 9.35 23.60
C GLY A 350 8.00 7.90 23.90
N SER A 351 8.12 7.02 22.91
CA SER A 351 7.82 5.58 23.08
C SER A 351 8.77 4.90 24.06
N ALA A 352 10.05 5.28 24.08
CA ALA A 352 11.02 4.76 25.03
C ALA A 352 10.68 5.18 26.46
N ILE A 353 10.36 6.47 26.67
CA ILE A 353 9.96 7.00 27.98
C ILE A 353 8.66 6.35 28.49
N LEU A 354 7.64 6.28 27.61
CA LEU A 354 6.35 5.69 27.96
C LEU A 354 6.46 4.18 28.21
N SER A 355 7.27 3.45 27.46
CA SER A 355 7.53 2.02 27.69
C SER A 355 8.21 1.78 29.03
N PHE A 356 9.16 2.64 29.42
CA PHE A 356 9.82 2.58 30.71
C PHE A 356 8.83 2.82 31.87
N LYS A 357 7.92 3.81 31.71
CA LYS A 357 6.95 4.20 32.75
C LYS A 357 5.80 3.19 32.86
N ASN A 358 5.24 2.72 31.73
CA ASN A 358 3.97 1.98 31.71
C ASN A 358 4.15 0.47 31.44
N ASN A 359 5.37 -0.05 31.34
CA ASN A 359 5.67 -1.46 31.04
C ASN A 359 4.97 -1.92 29.75
N PHE A 360 5.04 -1.18 28.66
CA PHE A 360 4.41 -1.55 27.40
C PHE A 360 5.01 -2.83 26.80
N SER A 361 4.19 -3.58 26.04
CA SER A 361 4.68 -4.73 25.28
C SER A 361 5.54 -4.29 24.12
N ILE A 362 6.63 -5.02 23.84
CA ILE A 362 7.60 -4.69 22.79
C ILE A 362 6.96 -4.72 21.39
N ILE A 363 6.06 -5.68 21.11
CA ILE A 363 5.53 -5.91 19.76
C ILE A 363 4.73 -4.69 19.23
N PRO A 364 3.72 -4.16 19.97
CA PRO A 364 2.99 -2.98 19.51
C PRO A 364 3.87 -1.73 19.41
N VAL A 365 4.85 -1.56 20.32
CA VAL A 365 5.77 -0.42 20.28
C VAL A 365 6.67 -0.49 19.05
N LEU A 366 7.24 -1.66 18.73
CA LEU A 366 8.02 -1.84 17.51
C LEU A 366 7.17 -1.63 16.26
N GLY A 367 5.92 -2.12 16.25
CA GLY A 367 4.98 -1.89 15.16
C GLY A 367 4.75 -0.39 14.93
N LEU A 368 4.49 0.37 16.01
CA LEU A 368 4.30 1.82 15.95
C LEU A 368 5.54 2.53 15.42
N MET A 369 6.72 2.21 15.95
CA MET A 369 7.99 2.82 15.51
C MET A 369 8.30 2.48 14.04
N SER A 370 8.10 1.23 13.62
CA SER A 370 8.33 0.80 12.24
C SER A 370 7.40 1.50 11.26
N CYS A 371 6.11 1.61 11.58
CA CYS A 371 5.15 2.33 10.74
C CYS A 371 5.53 3.81 10.58
N PHE A 372 5.89 4.49 11.67
CA PHE A 372 6.35 5.87 11.59
C PHE A 372 7.63 6.02 10.79
N TYR A 373 8.59 5.09 10.94
CA TYR A 373 9.80 5.10 10.13
C TYR A 373 9.47 5.01 8.63
N LEU A 374 8.63 4.04 8.23
CA LEU A 374 8.23 3.89 6.84
C LEU A 374 7.53 5.13 6.28
N MET A 375 6.74 5.82 7.11
CA MET A 375 6.12 7.09 6.73
C MET A 375 7.13 8.20 6.47
N THR A 376 8.33 8.19 7.09
CA THR A 376 9.36 9.23 6.88
C THR A 376 9.95 9.23 5.48
N GLU A 377 9.92 8.10 4.80
CA GLU A 377 10.46 7.95 3.44
C GLU A 377 9.47 8.41 2.35
N ILE A 378 8.21 8.67 2.74
CA ILE A 378 7.20 9.18 1.81
C ILE A 378 7.42 10.68 1.55
N PRO A 379 7.37 11.15 0.29
CA PRO A 379 7.59 12.54 -0.06
C PRO A 379 6.68 13.52 0.71
N VAL A 380 7.24 14.65 1.15
CA VAL A 380 6.52 15.66 1.96
C VAL A 380 5.26 16.19 1.24
N LYS A 381 5.29 16.28 -0.09
CA LYS A 381 4.10 16.64 -0.88
C LYS A 381 2.90 15.74 -0.55
N ASN A 382 3.13 14.45 -0.41
CA ASN A 382 2.07 13.47 -0.13
C ASN A 382 1.57 13.56 1.33
N TRP A 383 2.45 13.98 2.27
CA TRP A 383 2.05 14.31 3.63
C TRP A 383 1.07 15.49 3.67
N LEU A 384 1.26 16.50 2.83
CA LEU A 384 0.34 17.63 2.75
C LEU A 384 -1.04 17.18 2.25
N VAL A 385 -1.10 16.39 1.19
CA VAL A 385 -2.36 15.85 0.66
C VAL A 385 -3.04 14.96 1.70
N PHE A 386 -2.28 14.07 2.36
CA PHE A 386 -2.78 13.24 3.45
C PHE A 386 -3.34 14.09 4.61
N SER A 387 -2.64 15.16 5.01
CA SER A 387 -3.09 16.06 6.09
C SER A 387 -4.40 16.76 5.75
N ILE A 388 -4.58 17.18 4.49
CA ILE A 388 -5.86 17.76 4.02
C ILE A 388 -6.97 16.71 4.16
N TRP A 389 -6.76 15.48 3.69
CA TRP A 389 -7.73 14.39 3.83
C TRP A 389 -8.03 14.05 5.30
N LEU A 390 -7.02 14.06 6.15
CA LEU A 390 -7.18 13.84 7.59
C LEU A 390 -8.06 14.92 8.23
N VAL A 391 -7.82 16.19 7.90
CA VAL A 391 -8.63 17.33 8.41
C VAL A 391 -10.07 17.20 7.92
N VAL A 392 -10.30 16.85 6.65
CA VAL A 392 -11.65 16.61 6.12
C VAL A 392 -12.32 15.45 6.87
N GLY A 393 -11.61 14.34 7.06
CA GLY A 393 -12.13 13.18 7.80
C GLY A 393 -12.47 13.51 9.25
N LEU A 394 -11.61 14.22 9.97
CA LEU A 394 -11.85 14.66 11.33
C LEU A 394 -13.02 15.66 11.42
N SER A 395 -13.16 16.55 10.44
CA SER A 395 -14.29 17.49 10.38
C SER A 395 -15.62 16.74 10.23
N ILE A 396 -15.67 15.71 9.40
CA ILE A 396 -16.85 14.83 9.27
C ILE A 396 -17.07 14.07 10.58
N TYR A 397 -16.01 13.55 11.18
CA TYR A 397 -16.10 12.79 12.43
C TYR A 397 -16.66 13.65 13.56
N PHE A 398 -16.08 14.80 13.86
CA PHE A 398 -16.53 15.67 14.95
C PHE A 398 -17.86 16.38 14.64
N GLY A 399 -18.10 16.75 13.36
CA GLY A 399 -19.32 17.44 12.96
C GLY A 399 -20.55 16.52 12.86
N TYR A 400 -20.35 15.25 12.51
CA TYR A 400 -21.47 14.32 12.27
C TYR A 400 -21.39 13.05 13.13
N SER A 401 -20.24 12.34 13.09
CA SER A 401 -20.14 10.96 13.58
C SER A 401 -20.08 10.88 15.10
N TYR A 402 -19.37 11.78 15.76
CA TYR A 402 -19.14 11.77 17.21
C TYR A 402 -20.46 11.78 18.02
N SER A 403 -21.40 12.65 17.67
CA SER A 403 -22.68 12.77 18.35
C SER A 403 -23.64 11.61 18.07
N ARG A 404 -23.47 10.87 16.97
CA ARG A 404 -24.34 9.79 16.53
C ARG A 404 -23.75 8.40 16.71
N SER A 405 -22.50 8.31 17.11
CA SER A 405 -21.84 7.05 17.42
C SER A 405 -22.57 6.28 18.50
N LYS A 406 -22.80 4.98 18.30
CA LYS A 406 -23.41 4.08 19.29
C LYS A 406 -22.61 4.03 20.60
N LEU A 407 -21.28 4.27 20.55
CA LEU A 407 -20.44 4.30 21.74
C LEU A 407 -20.74 5.49 22.65
N ASN A 408 -21.26 6.60 22.11
CA ASN A 408 -21.60 7.82 22.86
C ASN A 408 -23.07 7.92 23.22
N GLN A 409 -23.92 6.98 22.75
CA GLN A 409 -25.32 6.92 23.19
C GLN A 409 -25.38 6.20 24.54
N PRO A 410 -25.98 6.80 25.58
CA PRO A 410 -26.20 6.11 26.84
C PRO A 410 -27.01 4.84 26.56
N ASN A 411 -26.52 3.71 27.11
CA ASN A 411 -27.14 2.38 26.97
C ASN A 411 -28.66 2.46 27.26
N ASN A 412 -29.46 2.52 26.22
CA ASN A 412 -30.86 2.09 26.27
C ASN A 412 -30.85 0.57 26.07
N HIS A 413 -30.57 -0.16 27.15
CA HIS A 413 -30.90 -1.58 27.27
C HIS A 413 -32.28 -1.72 27.86
#